data_25efe9f2cc6f953229b02224bfcbaf90
#
_entry.id   25efe9f2cc6f953229b02224bfcbaf90
#
_cell.length_a   1.000
_cell.length_b   1.000
_cell.length_c   1.000
_cell.angle_alpha   90.00
_cell.angle_beta   90.00
_cell.angle_gamma   90.00
#
_symmetry.space_group_name_H-M   'P 1'
#
loop_
_entity.id
_entity.type
_entity.pdbx_description
1 polymer ?
#
loop_
_entity_poly.entity_id
_entity_poly.type
_entity_poly.pdbx_seq_one_letter_code
_entity_poly.pdbx_strand_id
1 'polypeptide(L)'
;MALELWSGFHLENKVYIQQFVNALGPCPEYRPNPNVGRTNMFIGMMIRFEVLARLGRSEQLIRELKDVYLQELRDGSGTLFENVHALSGCHAFNGEAGALIVNQVLGLGQPLQLTKTVTICPHPARLRWAVGTAETEDGTIFMDWSSEPDEHRLVVRLQLPKGWKYEFQRPFE
;
A
#
# COMPACT_ATOMS: atom_id res chain seq x y z
N MET A 1 16.60 -10.71 1.26
CA MET A 1 15.34 -10.73 2.06
C MET A 1 14.19 -9.98 1.37
N ALA A 2 14.22 -8.64 1.22
CA ALA A 2 13.12 -7.91 0.60
C ALA A 2 12.86 -8.34 -0.86
N LEU A 3 13.90 -8.39 -1.68
CA LEU A 3 13.82 -8.82 -3.08
C LEU A 3 13.35 -10.27 -3.24
N GLU A 4 13.72 -11.16 -2.36
CA GLU A 4 13.30 -12.56 -2.40
C GLU A 4 11.80 -12.69 -2.10
N LEU A 5 11.31 -12.01 -1.06
CA LEU A 5 9.87 -11.96 -0.78
C LEU A 5 9.10 -11.27 -1.90
N TRP A 6 9.64 -10.20 -2.45
CA TRP A 6 9.05 -9.49 -3.57
C TRP A 6 8.93 -10.37 -4.83
N SER A 7 9.96 -11.20 -5.08
CA SER A 7 9.95 -12.18 -6.18
C SER A 7 9.09 -13.43 -5.90
N GLY A 8 8.46 -13.51 -4.72
CA GLY A 8 7.60 -14.63 -4.35
C GLY A 8 8.28 -15.76 -3.59
N PHE A 9 9.60 -15.68 -3.34
CA PHE A 9 10.31 -16.67 -2.55
C PHE A 9 10.02 -16.49 -1.05
N HIS A 10 10.00 -17.61 -0.32
CA HIS A 10 9.86 -17.67 1.15
C HIS A 10 8.53 -17.12 1.71
N LEU A 11 7.49 -16.92 0.89
CA LEU A 11 6.18 -16.45 1.35
C LEU A 11 5.50 -17.39 2.35
N GLU A 12 5.89 -18.67 2.38
CA GLU A 12 5.42 -19.67 3.35
C GLU A 12 6.28 -19.73 4.64
N ASN A 13 7.44 -19.05 4.64
CA ASN A 13 8.37 -19.10 5.77
C ASN A 13 8.08 -18.00 6.79
N LYS A 14 7.31 -18.36 7.82
CA LYS A 14 6.90 -17.40 8.88
C LYS A 14 8.08 -16.74 9.60
N VAL A 15 9.19 -17.45 9.81
CA VAL A 15 10.38 -16.88 10.47
C VAL A 15 11.02 -15.83 9.57
N TYR A 16 11.16 -16.13 8.29
CA TYR A 16 11.72 -15.23 7.30
C TYR A 16 10.88 -13.97 7.12
N ILE A 17 9.55 -14.15 7.05
CA ILE A 17 8.58 -13.05 7.00
C ILE A 17 8.70 -12.16 8.25
N GLN A 18 8.75 -12.77 9.44
CA GLN A 18 8.86 -12.00 10.69
C GLN A 18 10.17 -11.22 10.78
N GLN A 19 11.27 -11.78 10.31
CA GLN A 19 12.55 -11.07 10.21
C GLN A 19 12.46 -9.87 9.27
N PHE A 20 11.81 -10.02 8.12
CA PHE A 20 11.58 -8.93 7.17
C PHE A 20 10.70 -7.83 7.76
N VAL A 21 9.59 -8.22 8.36
CA VAL A 21 8.61 -7.29 8.98
C VAL A 21 9.28 -6.42 10.05
N ASN A 22 10.17 -7.03 10.85
CA ASN A 22 10.86 -6.37 11.95
C ASN A 22 12.22 -5.76 11.57
N ALA A 23 12.56 -5.73 10.28
CA ALA A 23 13.82 -5.19 9.81
C ALA A 23 13.61 -4.08 8.77
N LEU A 24 14.58 -3.20 8.65
CA LEU A 24 14.68 -2.19 7.59
C LEU A 24 13.53 -1.16 7.54
N GLY A 25 12.58 -1.19 8.47
CA GLY A 25 11.45 -0.26 8.49
C GLY A 25 11.89 1.18 8.82
N PRO A 26 11.09 2.18 8.43
CA PRO A 26 11.33 3.58 8.78
C PRO A 26 11.17 3.81 10.29
N CYS A 27 10.21 3.14 10.92
CA CYS A 27 9.94 3.24 12.34
C CYS A 27 10.95 2.42 13.17
N PRO A 28 11.46 2.95 14.31
CA PRO A 28 12.40 2.21 15.17
C PRO A 28 11.86 0.85 15.63
N GLU A 29 10.57 0.71 15.87
CA GLU A 29 9.94 -0.53 16.31
C GLU A 29 10.02 -1.66 15.26
N TYR A 30 10.11 -1.31 13.98
CA TYR A 30 10.32 -2.25 12.88
C TYR A 30 11.78 -2.32 12.43
N ARG A 31 12.69 -1.85 13.27
CA ARG A 31 14.13 -1.88 13.08
C ARG A 31 14.82 -1.93 14.43
N PRO A 32 14.64 -3.01 15.19
CA PRO A 32 15.16 -3.10 16.56
C PRO A 32 16.71 -3.14 16.62
N ASN A 33 17.38 -3.52 15.53
CA ASN A 33 18.83 -3.50 15.48
C ASN A 33 19.32 -2.11 15.01
N PRO A 34 19.97 -1.30 15.87
CA PRO A 34 20.43 0.05 15.53
C PRO A 34 21.55 0.06 14.48
N ASN A 35 22.24 -1.07 14.29
CA ASN A 35 23.30 -1.21 13.30
C ASN A 35 22.77 -1.51 11.89
N VAL A 36 21.48 -1.79 11.76
CA VAL A 36 20.83 -1.97 10.47
C VAL A 36 20.17 -0.67 10.06
N GLY A 37 20.61 -0.10 8.95
CA GLY A 37 20.01 1.09 8.38
C GLY A 37 18.56 0.86 7.95
N ARG A 38 17.74 1.92 7.94
CA ARG A 38 16.43 1.85 7.33
C ARG A 38 16.55 1.60 5.83
N THR A 39 15.55 0.99 5.25
CA THR A 39 15.43 0.86 3.80
C THR A 39 15.47 2.27 3.18
N ASN A 40 16.25 2.43 2.12
CA ASN A 40 16.28 3.69 1.41
C ASN A 40 14.89 4.02 0.83
N MET A 41 14.52 5.27 0.84
CA MET A 41 13.37 5.77 0.08
C MET A 41 13.56 5.40 -1.39
N PHE A 42 12.60 5.54 -2.23
CA PHE A 42 12.72 5.14 -3.59
C PHE A 42 12.53 3.62 -3.77
N ILE A 43 13.45 2.89 -4.40
CA ILE A 43 13.26 1.45 -4.70
C ILE A 43 13.10 0.60 -3.45
N GLY A 44 13.89 0.86 -2.43
CA GLY A 44 13.88 0.05 -1.21
C GLY A 44 12.54 0.11 -0.48
N MET A 45 11.98 1.31 -0.32
CA MET A 45 10.67 1.49 0.31
C MET A 45 9.53 0.96 -0.55
N MET A 46 9.57 1.17 -1.86
CA MET A 46 8.63 0.59 -2.80
C MET A 46 8.52 -0.92 -2.62
N ILE A 47 9.64 -1.63 -2.71
CA ILE A 47 9.69 -3.08 -2.55
C ILE A 47 9.16 -3.50 -1.17
N ARG A 48 9.54 -2.75 -0.11
CA ARG A 48 9.05 -3.03 1.24
C ARG A 48 7.54 -2.90 1.34
N PHE A 49 6.98 -1.80 0.84
CA PHE A 49 5.55 -1.54 0.89
C PHE A 49 4.74 -2.56 0.09
N GLU A 50 5.21 -2.93 -1.10
CA GLU A 50 4.57 -4.00 -1.87
C GLU A 50 4.60 -5.35 -1.15
N VAL A 51 5.72 -5.70 -0.51
CA VAL A 51 5.81 -6.94 0.27
C VAL A 51 4.88 -6.89 1.48
N LEU A 52 4.83 -5.78 2.22
CA LEU A 52 3.90 -5.61 3.34
C LEU A 52 2.44 -5.75 2.88
N ALA A 53 2.11 -5.18 1.73
CA ALA A 53 0.79 -5.31 1.12
C ALA A 53 0.44 -6.77 0.80
N ARG A 54 1.33 -7.49 0.11
CA ARG A 54 1.16 -8.93 -0.21
C ARG A 54 1.03 -9.81 1.04
N LEU A 55 1.67 -9.42 2.13
CA LEU A 55 1.59 -10.13 3.41
C LEU A 55 0.35 -9.76 4.23
N GLY A 56 -0.55 -8.92 3.70
CA GLY A 56 -1.74 -8.43 4.42
C GLY A 56 -1.42 -7.52 5.62
N ARG A 57 -0.22 -6.95 5.67
CA ARG A 57 0.24 -6.07 6.76
C ARG A 57 -0.23 -4.62 6.58
N SER A 58 -1.50 -4.42 6.30
CA SER A 58 -2.06 -3.12 5.91
C SER A 58 -1.91 -2.06 7.00
N GLU A 59 -2.04 -2.41 8.28
CA GLU A 59 -1.84 -1.48 9.39
C GLU A 59 -0.38 -0.98 9.44
N GLN A 60 0.58 -1.89 9.32
CA GLN A 60 1.99 -1.55 9.30
C GLN A 60 2.33 -0.72 8.04
N LEU A 61 1.81 -1.12 6.89
CA LEU A 61 1.97 -0.38 5.63
C LEU A 61 1.53 1.08 5.77
N ILE A 62 0.32 1.32 6.27
CA ILE A 62 -0.21 2.69 6.46
C ILE A 62 0.66 3.48 7.44
N ARG A 63 1.12 2.85 8.50
CA ARG A 63 1.96 3.50 9.49
C ARG A 63 3.31 3.89 8.91
N GLU A 64 3.97 2.99 8.21
CA GLU A 64 5.26 3.26 7.57
C GLU A 64 5.13 4.30 6.45
N LEU A 65 4.06 4.27 5.65
CA LEU A 65 3.76 5.30 4.67
C LEU A 65 3.64 6.69 5.33
N LYS A 66 2.92 6.78 6.45
CA LYS A 66 2.82 8.05 7.20
C LYS A 66 4.17 8.55 7.67
N ASP A 67 4.99 7.67 8.25
CA ASP A 67 6.29 8.07 8.79
C ASP A 67 7.25 8.55 7.70
N VAL A 68 7.21 7.96 6.52
CA VAL A 68 8.03 8.38 5.37
C VAL A 68 7.51 9.69 4.79
N TYR A 69 6.28 9.72 4.33
CA TYR A 69 5.75 10.84 3.52
C TYR A 69 5.36 12.06 4.34
N LEU A 70 4.98 11.91 5.62
CA LEU A 70 4.78 13.06 6.48
C LEU A 70 6.08 13.79 6.80
N GLN A 71 7.21 13.08 6.82
CA GLN A 71 8.51 13.72 6.94
C GLN A 71 8.79 14.61 5.72
N GLU A 72 8.60 14.09 4.51
CA GLU A 72 8.77 14.87 3.27
C GLU A 72 7.88 16.11 3.22
N LEU A 73 6.63 15.98 3.66
CA LEU A 73 5.72 17.13 3.75
C LEU A 73 6.19 18.18 4.75
N ARG A 74 6.79 17.79 5.87
CA ARG A 74 7.33 18.71 6.89
C ARG A 74 8.57 19.45 6.41
N ASP A 75 9.39 18.81 5.60
CA ASP A 75 10.61 19.40 5.04
C ASP A 75 10.30 20.44 3.94
N GLY A 76 9.02 20.62 3.58
CA GLY A 76 8.50 21.82 2.93
C GLY A 76 8.78 21.96 1.44
N SER A 77 9.36 20.95 0.79
CA SER A 77 9.63 21.04 -0.67
C SER A 77 8.36 20.88 -1.51
N GLY A 78 7.31 20.22 -0.97
CA GLY A 78 6.11 19.85 -1.72
C GLY A 78 6.37 18.81 -2.82
N THR A 79 7.53 18.18 -2.81
CA THR A 79 7.95 17.18 -3.81
C THR A 79 8.35 15.88 -3.12
N LEU A 80 8.49 14.80 -3.91
CA LEU A 80 8.91 13.50 -3.43
C LEU A 80 10.43 13.34 -3.55
N PHE A 81 11.07 12.87 -2.48
CA PHE A 81 12.52 12.77 -2.37
C PHE A 81 13.04 11.42 -2.88
N GLU A 82 14.27 11.41 -3.40
CA GLU A 82 14.98 10.19 -3.76
C GLU A 82 15.41 9.40 -2.52
N ASN A 83 15.80 10.11 -1.48
CA ASN A 83 16.28 9.51 -0.26
C ASN A 83 15.97 10.40 0.96
N VAL A 84 16.15 9.83 2.13
CA VAL A 84 15.85 10.48 3.42
C VAL A 84 16.65 11.73 3.73
N HIS A 85 17.67 12.04 2.97
CA HIS A 85 18.51 13.21 3.13
C HIS A 85 18.21 14.30 2.09
N ALA A 86 17.16 14.13 1.32
CA ALA A 86 16.68 15.10 0.32
C ALA A 86 17.76 15.57 -0.68
N LEU A 87 18.74 14.73 -1.00
CA LEU A 87 19.80 15.07 -1.96
C LEU A 87 19.25 15.32 -3.37
N SER A 88 18.13 14.70 -3.70
CA SER A 88 17.36 14.94 -4.92
C SER A 88 15.89 15.07 -4.54
N GLY A 89 15.34 16.25 -4.72
CA GLY A 89 14.04 16.66 -4.19
C GLY A 89 12.88 16.52 -5.16
N CYS A 90 13.04 15.81 -6.29
CA CYS A 90 11.96 15.61 -7.25
C CYS A 90 12.06 14.24 -7.91
N HIS A 91 11.56 13.22 -7.22
CA HIS A 91 11.52 11.84 -7.69
C HIS A 91 10.09 11.31 -7.79
N ALA A 92 9.51 11.43 -8.97
CA ALA A 92 8.15 10.96 -9.27
C ALA A 92 7.94 9.46 -8.99
N PHE A 93 9.02 8.68 -8.96
CA PHE A 93 8.99 7.25 -8.66
C PHE A 93 8.41 6.95 -7.27
N ASN A 94 8.64 7.81 -6.28
CA ASN A 94 8.03 7.70 -4.96
C ASN A 94 6.50 7.92 -4.97
N GLY A 95 5.92 8.36 -6.07
CA GLY A 95 4.47 8.50 -6.26
C GLY A 95 3.72 7.17 -6.24
N GLU A 96 4.41 6.03 -6.31
CA GLU A 96 3.81 4.70 -6.16
C GLU A 96 3.03 4.52 -4.86
N ALA A 97 3.37 5.27 -3.81
CA ALA A 97 2.59 5.28 -2.58
C ALA A 97 1.10 5.57 -2.83
N GLY A 98 0.78 6.45 -3.78
CA GLY A 98 -0.60 6.72 -4.19
C GLY A 98 -1.29 5.48 -4.76
N ALA A 99 -0.62 4.76 -5.65
CA ALA A 99 -1.13 3.51 -6.22
C ALA A 99 -1.31 2.44 -5.14
N LEU A 100 -0.37 2.31 -4.22
CA LEU A 100 -0.47 1.38 -3.09
C LEU A 100 -1.65 1.70 -2.18
N ILE A 101 -1.91 2.96 -1.88
CA ILE A 101 -3.08 3.36 -1.08
C ILE A 101 -4.38 2.97 -1.80
N VAL A 102 -4.49 3.22 -3.09
CA VAL A 102 -5.67 2.86 -3.87
C VAL A 102 -5.81 1.33 -3.97
N ASN A 103 -4.75 0.63 -4.34
CA ASN A 103 -4.83 -0.79 -4.60
C ASN A 103 -4.91 -1.63 -3.33
N GLN A 104 -4.21 -1.24 -2.27
CA GLN A 104 -4.03 -2.07 -1.08
C GLN A 104 -4.82 -1.60 0.13
N VAL A 105 -5.16 -0.33 0.24
CA VAL A 105 -5.94 0.20 1.37
C VAL A 105 -7.40 0.38 0.98
N LEU A 106 -7.67 1.17 -0.04
CA LEU A 106 -9.02 1.27 -0.61
C LEU A 106 -9.47 -0.10 -1.14
N GLY A 107 -8.54 -0.86 -1.73
CA GLY A 107 -8.80 -2.18 -2.27
C GLY A 107 -9.40 -2.15 -3.67
N LEU A 108 -9.23 -1.06 -4.38
CA LEU A 108 -9.60 -0.93 -5.78
C LEU A 108 -8.40 -1.34 -6.63
N GLY A 109 -8.42 -2.57 -7.12
CA GLY A 109 -7.37 -3.13 -7.96
C GLY A 109 -7.26 -2.42 -9.31
N GLN A 110 -6.18 -2.69 -10.03
CA GLN A 110 -5.99 -2.11 -11.36
C GLN A 110 -7.08 -2.61 -12.32
N PRO A 111 -7.82 -1.72 -13.00
CA PRO A 111 -8.82 -2.11 -13.98
C PRO A 111 -8.21 -2.85 -15.17
N LEU A 112 -8.80 -3.98 -15.52
CA LEU A 112 -8.41 -4.77 -16.69
C LEU A 112 -9.32 -4.42 -17.87
N GLN A 113 -8.88 -3.49 -18.70
CA GLN A 113 -9.65 -2.95 -19.83
C GLN A 113 -10.12 -4.03 -20.80
N LEU A 114 -9.26 -5.02 -21.09
CA LEU A 114 -9.56 -6.08 -22.06
C LEU A 114 -10.75 -6.96 -21.64
N THR A 115 -10.87 -7.27 -20.35
CA THR A 115 -11.94 -8.09 -19.78
C THR A 115 -13.04 -7.27 -19.16
N LYS A 116 -12.86 -5.96 -19.04
CA LYS A 116 -13.73 -5.02 -18.31
C LYS A 116 -14.04 -5.51 -16.89
N THR A 117 -12.99 -5.92 -16.19
CA THR A 117 -13.07 -6.41 -14.81
C THR A 117 -12.16 -5.62 -13.88
N VAL A 118 -12.57 -5.51 -12.62
CA VAL A 118 -11.78 -4.94 -11.57
C VAL A 118 -11.88 -5.80 -10.31
N THR A 119 -10.76 -5.99 -9.62
CA THR A 119 -10.73 -6.71 -8.35
C THR A 119 -11.01 -5.74 -7.21
N ILE A 120 -11.82 -6.16 -6.26
CA ILE A 120 -12.17 -5.39 -5.06
C ILE A 120 -11.71 -6.17 -3.84
N CYS A 121 -10.79 -5.61 -3.07
CA CYS A 121 -10.22 -6.24 -1.88
C CYS A 121 -9.87 -5.19 -0.82
N PRO A 122 -10.86 -4.59 -0.12
CA PRO A 122 -10.61 -3.56 0.88
C PRO A 122 -9.80 -4.08 2.06
N HIS A 123 -8.83 -3.29 2.52
CA HIS A 123 -8.05 -3.56 3.71
C HIS A 123 -8.14 -2.38 4.69
N PRO A 124 -9.21 -2.31 5.48
CA PRO A 124 -9.48 -1.15 6.32
C PRO A 124 -8.39 -0.87 7.35
N ALA A 125 -7.66 -1.90 7.81
CA ALA A 125 -6.78 -1.79 8.97
C ALA A 125 -7.55 -1.12 10.13
N ARG A 126 -7.12 0.08 10.58
CA ARG A 126 -7.84 0.87 11.59
C ARG A 126 -8.52 2.11 11.01
N LEU A 127 -8.61 2.21 9.71
CA LEU A 127 -9.33 3.31 9.07
C LEU A 127 -10.83 3.08 9.17
N ARG A 128 -11.57 4.16 9.31
CA ARG A 128 -13.04 4.11 9.37
C ARG A 128 -13.69 4.23 8.00
N TRP A 129 -12.99 4.80 7.04
CA TRP A 129 -13.48 4.97 5.68
C TRP A 129 -12.32 5.20 4.70
N ALA A 130 -12.58 4.91 3.44
CA ALA A 130 -11.76 5.36 2.32
C ALA A 130 -12.63 5.61 1.10
N VAL A 131 -12.17 6.46 0.20
CA VAL A 131 -12.82 6.80 -1.06
C VAL A 131 -11.77 7.02 -2.14
N GLY A 132 -12.07 6.58 -3.35
CA GLY A 132 -11.20 6.82 -4.50
C GLY A 132 -11.82 6.39 -5.81
N THR A 133 -11.07 6.63 -6.87
CA THR A 133 -11.47 6.35 -8.24
C THR A 133 -10.34 5.69 -9.02
N ALA A 134 -10.73 5.00 -10.10
CA ALA A 134 -9.80 4.55 -11.13
C ALA A 134 -10.40 4.87 -12.51
N GLU A 135 -9.60 5.46 -13.38
CA GLU A 135 -10.02 5.83 -14.72
C GLU A 135 -9.89 4.63 -15.68
N THR A 136 -10.85 4.53 -16.58
CA THR A 136 -10.87 3.54 -17.66
C THR A 136 -11.27 4.23 -18.97
N GLU A 137 -11.10 3.55 -20.10
CA GLU A 137 -11.54 4.08 -21.38
C GLU A 137 -13.07 4.24 -21.47
N ASP A 138 -13.84 3.48 -20.67
CA ASP A 138 -15.29 3.50 -20.65
C ASP A 138 -15.89 4.45 -19.60
N GLY A 139 -15.04 5.09 -18.79
CA GLY A 139 -15.43 6.00 -17.72
C GLY A 139 -14.76 5.68 -16.38
N THR A 140 -15.15 6.39 -15.35
CA THR A 140 -14.55 6.31 -14.02
C THR A 140 -15.19 5.20 -13.18
N ILE A 141 -14.38 4.34 -12.59
CA ILE A 141 -14.77 3.47 -11.50
C ILE A 141 -14.68 4.27 -10.21
N PHE A 142 -15.75 4.32 -9.45
CA PHE A 142 -15.78 4.94 -8.13
C PHE A 142 -15.98 3.87 -7.06
N MET A 143 -15.23 3.96 -5.98
CA MET A 143 -15.37 3.10 -4.82
C MET A 143 -15.23 3.89 -3.53
N ASP A 144 -16.10 3.62 -2.57
CA ASP A 144 -15.90 4.01 -1.18
C ASP A 144 -16.29 2.85 -0.25
N TRP A 145 -15.74 2.90 0.94
CA TRP A 145 -16.16 2.02 2.01
C TRP A 145 -16.13 2.72 3.37
N SER A 146 -16.98 2.24 4.27
CA SER A 146 -16.95 2.55 5.69
C SER A 146 -16.80 1.28 6.50
N SER A 147 -15.98 1.35 7.56
CA SER A 147 -15.72 0.25 8.48
C SER A 147 -16.21 0.61 9.87
N GLU A 148 -16.95 -0.30 10.47
CA GLU A 148 -17.39 -0.27 11.87
C GLU A 148 -16.72 -1.45 12.59
N PRO A 149 -15.49 -1.27 13.11
CA PRO A 149 -14.70 -2.38 13.67
C PRO A 149 -15.39 -3.09 14.83
N ASP A 150 -16.12 -2.34 15.66
CA ASP A 150 -16.84 -2.88 16.83
C ASP A 150 -18.00 -3.80 16.40
N GLU A 151 -18.54 -3.62 15.19
CA GLU A 151 -19.61 -4.44 14.62
C GLU A 151 -19.08 -5.47 13.62
N HIS A 152 -17.78 -5.54 13.40
CA HIS A 152 -17.16 -6.35 12.35
C HIS A 152 -17.82 -6.15 10.97
N ARG A 153 -18.24 -4.91 10.69
CA ARG A 153 -19.00 -4.55 9.50
C ARG A 153 -18.18 -3.68 8.58
N LEU A 154 -18.14 -4.05 7.31
CA LEU A 154 -17.58 -3.27 6.22
C LEU A 154 -18.66 -3.06 5.17
N VAL A 155 -18.98 -1.81 4.88
CA VAL A 155 -19.93 -1.43 3.83
C VAL A 155 -19.15 -0.86 2.66
N VAL A 156 -19.29 -1.46 1.49
CA VAL A 156 -18.62 -1.03 0.26
C VAL A 156 -19.67 -0.53 -0.71
N ARG A 157 -19.44 0.65 -1.29
CA ARG A 157 -20.19 1.18 -2.42
C ARG A 157 -19.29 1.23 -3.64
N LEU A 158 -19.80 0.74 -4.75
CA LEU A 158 -19.07 0.62 -6.00
C LEU A 158 -19.92 1.11 -7.16
N GLN A 159 -19.38 1.99 -7.98
CA GLN A 159 -19.99 2.42 -9.23
C GLN A 159 -19.06 2.06 -10.38
N LEU A 160 -19.61 1.36 -11.36
CA LEU A 160 -18.84 0.85 -12.50
C LEU A 160 -19.37 1.46 -13.80
N PRO A 161 -18.51 1.71 -14.78
CA PRO A 161 -18.96 2.01 -16.14
C PRO A 161 -19.78 0.87 -16.73
N LYS A 162 -20.60 1.18 -17.74
CA LYS A 162 -21.46 0.20 -18.38
C LYS A 162 -20.64 -0.97 -18.95
N GLY A 163 -21.05 -2.19 -18.61
CA GLY A 163 -20.42 -3.42 -19.08
C GLY A 163 -19.24 -3.91 -18.23
N TRP A 164 -18.84 -3.15 -17.24
CA TRP A 164 -17.81 -3.57 -16.31
C TRP A 164 -18.36 -4.52 -15.24
N LYS A 165 -17.48 -5.41 -14.74
CA LYS A 165 -17.74 -6.37 -13.67
C LYS A 165 -16.70 -6.23 -12.58
N TYR A 166 -17.00 -6.74 -11.40
CA TYR A 166 -16.05 -6.82 -10.32
C TYR A 166 -15.91 -8.24 -9.79
N GLU A 167 -14.73 -8.53 -9.24
CA GLU A 167 -14.42 -9.74 -8.48
C GLU A 167 -14.07 -9.33 -7.06
N PHE A 168 -14.88 -9.76 -6.11
CA PHE A 168 -14.63 -9.47 -4.71
C PHE A 168 -13.69 -10.53 -4.12
N GLN A 169 -12.54 -10.10 -3.60
CA GLN A 169 -11.63 -10.92 -2.85
C GLN A 169 -11.73 -10.56 -1.37
N ARG A 170 -11.73 -11.56 -0.52
CA ARG A 170 -11.67 -11.32 0.92
C ARG A 170 -10.24 -10.93 1.29
N PRO A 171 -10.07 -9.92 2.17
CA PRO A 171 -8.76 -9.63 2.75
C PRO A 171 -8.19 -10.90 3.39
N PHE A 172 -6.91 -11.12 3.25
CA PHE A 172 -6.23 -12.17 4.01
C PHE A 172 -6.33 -11.83 5.50
N GLU A 173 -6.84 -12.77 6.29
CA GLU A 173 -6.84 -12.70 7.76
C GLU A 173 -5.45 -13.00 8.33
#